data_ff6318e82fa60ee1fbb15060f99914c7
#
_entry.id   ff6318e82fa60ee1fbb15060f99914c7
#
_cell.length_a   1.000
_cell.length_b   1.000
_cell.length_c   1.000
_cell.angle_alpha   90.00
_cell.angle_beta   90.00
_cell.angle_gamma   90.00
#
_symmetry.space_group_name_H-M   'P 1'
#
loop_
_entity.id
_entity.type
_entity.pdbx_description
1 polymer ?
#
loop_
_entity_poly.entity_id
_entity_poly.type
_entity_poly.pdbx_seq_one_letter_code
_entity_poly.pdbx_strand_id
1 'polypeptide(L)'
;MGLLHPETNAQAVMKIKNAFILAIGFFGSLQIIGSITGSPLLRGLGLATGFAPFPKVFCETGGYEPFAATFTMTGIDEENQPVNIPFTAERYAQLDGPYQRRNVYGAALAYAPRLPQGLRDHLLENLLKADSTLARELGLPQLTQPGIHIKAREGEDPSHYQFQLD
;
A
#
# COMPACT_ATOMS: atom_id res chain seq x y z
N MET A 1 9.64 -61.79 -10.40
CA MET A 1 10.35 -60.50 -10.30
C MET A 1 9.85 -59.62 -11.45
N GLY A 2 8.77 -58.87 -11.19
CA GLY A 2 8.07 -58.10 -12.25
C GLY A 2 8.83 -56.83 -12.54
N LEU A 3 9.31 -56.68 -13.74
CA LEU A 3 9.85 -55.43 -14.30
C LEU A 3 8.70 -54.42 -14.45
N LEU A 4 8.64 -53.44 -13.55
CA LEU A 4 7.76 -52.30 -13.67
C LEU A 4 8.15 -51.56 -14.98
N HIS A 5 7.24 -51.52 -15.96
CA HIS A 5 7.44 -50.85 -17.22
C HIS A 5 7.69 -49.33 -17.00
N PRO A 6 8.79 -48.71 -17.47
CA PRO A 6 9.11 -47.31 -17.28
C PRO A 6 8.09 -46.37 -17.98
N GLU A 7 7.37 -46.82 -18.95
CA GLU A 7 6.35 -46.06 -19.68
C GLU A 7 5.14 -45.68 -18.82
N THR A 8 4.77 -46.53 -17.84
CA THR A 8 3.64 -46.29 -16.94
C THR A 8 3.94 -45.11 -15.98
N ASN A 9 5.18 -44.92 -15.56
CA ASN A 9 5.60 -43.83 -14.69
C ASN A 9 5.59 -42.49 -15.41
N ALA A 10 6.03 -42.42 -16.66
CA ALA A 10 6.04 -41.16 -17.43
C ALA A 10 4.62 -40.66 -17.72
N GLN A 11 3.69 -41.55 -18.02
CA GLN A 11 2.28 -41.19 -18.23
C GLN A 11 1.60 -40.72 -16.92
N ALA A 12 1.90 -41.37 -15.79
CA ALA A 12 1.37 -40.97 -14.51
C ALA A 12 1.88 -39.55 -14.08
N VAL A 13 3.16 -39.30 -14.27
CA VAL A 13 3.77 -37.98 -13.99
C VAL A 13 3.15 -36.90 -14.89
N MET A 14 2.94 -37.19 -16.17
CA MET A 14 2.32 -36.23 -17.09
C MET A 14 0.86 -35.92 -16.74
N LYS A 15 0.08 -36.93 -16.31
CA LYS A 15 -1.29 -36.72 -15.81
C LYS A 15 -1.33 -35.84 -14.55
N ILE A 16 -0.44 -36.08 -13.61
CA ILE A 16 -0.34 -35.29 -12.38
C ILE A 16 0.04 -33.85 -12.71
N LYS A 17 1.02 -33.63 -13.59
CA LYS A 17 1.41 -32.28 -14.04
C LYS A 17 0.26 -31.54 -14.70
N ASN A 18 -0.49 -32.17 -15.60
CA ASN A 18 -1.63 -31.57 -16.27
C ASN A 18 -2.76 -31.25 -15.30
N ALA A 19 -3.06 -32.14 -14.34
CA ALA A 19 -4.04 -31.90 -13.30
C ALA A 19 -3.66 -30.69 -12.42
N PHE A 20 -2.37 -30.54 -12.09
CA PHE A 20 -1.86 -29.41 -11.30
C PHE A 20 -1.96 -28.10 -12.07
N ILE A 21 -1.62 -28.07 -13.37
CA ILE A 21 -1.76 -26.88 -14.21
C ILE A 21 -3.23 -26.47 -14.33
N LEU A 22 -4.14 -27.45 -14.52
CA LEU A 22 -5.57 -27.16 -14.57
C LEU A 22 -6.11 -26.61 -13.25
N ALA A 23 -5.65 -27.16 -12.13
CA ALA A 23 -6.03 -26.66 -10.80
C ALA A 23 -5.58 -25.20 -10.59
N ILE A 24 -4.31 -24.89 -10.91
CA ILE A 24 -3.81 -23.51 -10.83
C ILE A 24 -4.63 -22.57 -11.72
N GLY A 25 -4.88 -22.96 -12.96
CA GLY A 25 -5.69 -22.17 -13.90
C GLY A 25 -7.11 -21.94 -13.39
N PHE A 26 -7.74 -22.97 -12.84
CA PHE A 26 -9.09 -22.88 -12.29
C PHE A 26 -9.16 -21.95 -11.09
N PHE A 27 -8.32 -22.16 -10.08
CA PHE A 27 -8.32 -21.33 -8.86
C PHE A 27 -7.89 -19.89 -9.14
N GLY A 28 -6.92 -19.67 -10.05
CA GLY A 28 -6.53 -18.33 -10.48
C GLY A 28 -7.68 -17.59 -11.18
N SER A 29 -8.47 -18.30 -11.99
CA SER A 29 -9.64 -17.72 -12.67
C SER A 29 -10.76 -17.33 -11.71
N LEU A 30 -10.95 -18.05 -10.61
CA LEU A 30 -11.97 -17.73 -9.61
C LEU A 30 -11.81 -16.33 -9.02
N GLN A 31 -10.58 -15.90 -8.78
CA GLN A 31 -10.33 -14.56 -8.27
C GLN A 31 -10.68 -13.48 -9.31
N ILE A 32 -10.32 -13.68 -10.57
CA ILE A 32 -10.62 -12.75 -11.66
C ILE A 32 -12.13 -12.63 -11.82
N ILE A 33 -12.82 -13.77 -11.92
CA ILE A 33 -14.29 -13.84 -12.04
C ILE A 33 -14.94 -13.17 -10.82
N GLY A 34 -14.47 -13.47 -9.61
CA GLY A 34 -14.96 -12.86 -8.37
C GLY A 34 -14.76 -11.35 -8.31
N SER A 35 -13.68 -10.84 -8.91
CA SER A 35 -13.43 -9.39 -9.01
C SER A 35 -14.35 -8.71 -10.02
N ILE A 36 -14.63 -9.34 -11.14
CA ILE A 36 -15.54 -8.83 -12.19
C ILE A 36 -17.00 -8.87 -11.72
N THR A 37 -17.40 -9.96 -11.04
CA THR A 37 -18.78 -10.16 -10.58
C THR A 37 -19.08 -9.53 -9.23
N GLY A 38 -18.07 -8.98 -8.54
CA GLY A 38 -18.20 -8.45 -7.17
C GLY A 38 -18.40 -9.53 -6.11
N SER A 39 -18.25 -10.82 -6.43
CA SER A 39 -18.49 -11.93 -5.49
C SER A 39 -17.33 -12.09 -4.49
N PRO A 40 -17.54 -11.80 -3.18
CA PRO A 40 -16.49 -11.95 -2.17
C PRO A 40 -16.10 -13.41 -1.94
N LEU A 41 -17.02 -14.35 -2.13
CA LEU A 41 -16.78 -15.78 -1.99
C LEU A 41 -15.80 -16.30 -3.04
N LEU A 42 -16.01 -15.97 -4.32
CA LEU A 42 -15.12 -16.39 -5.41
C LEU A 42 -13.73 -15.75 -5.27
N ARG A 43 -13.67 -14.47 -4.88
CA ARG A 43 -12.41 -13.80 -4.58
C ARG A 43 -11.67 -14.46 -3.42
N GLY A 44 -12.39 -14.78 -2.34
CA GLY A 44 -11.82 -15.43 -1.17
C GLY A 44 -11.25 -16.82 -1.46
N LEU A 45 -11.97 -17.63 -2.24
CA LEU A 45 -11.51 -18.96 -2.67
C LEU A 45 -10.24 -18.86 -3.54
N GLY A 46 -10.20 -17.93 -4.49
CA GLY A 46 -9.01 -17.71 -5.31
C GLY A 46 -7.80 -17.28 -4.47
N LEU A 47 -7.99 -16.34 -3.53
CA LEU A 47 -6.93 -15.85 -2.66
C LEU A 47 -6.40 -16.91 -1.68
N ALA A 48 -7.29 -17.73 -1.12
CA ALA A 48 -6.93 -18.76 -0.15
C ALA A 48 -5.94 -19.80 -0.69
N THR A 49 -5.91 -20.00 -2.01
CA THR A 49 -4.98 -20.94 -2.64
C THR A 49 -3.58 -20.37 -2.87
N GLY A 50 -3.39 -19.05 -2.80
CA GLY A 50 -2.15 -18.36 -3.10
C GLY A 50 -1.71 -18.43 -4.58
N PHE A 51 -2.51 -19.07 -5.45
CA PHE A 51 -2.20 -19.19 -6.88
C PHE A 51 -2.78 -18.05 -7.73
N ALA A 52 -3.62 -17.22 -7.14
CA ALA A 52 -4.22 -16.12 -7.86
C ALA A 52 -3.32 -14.89 -7.86
N PRO A 53 -3.08 -14.24 -9.01
CA PRO A 53 -2.41 -12.95 -9.03
C PRO A 53 -3.26 -11.94 -8.24
N PHE A 54 -2.63 -11.20 -7.33
CA PHE A 54 -3.29 -10.09 -6.66
C PHE A 54 -3.64 -9.01 -7.70
N PRO A 55 -4.91 -8.83 -8.09
CA PRO A 55 -5.27 -7.78 -9.04
C PRO A 55 -5.21 -6.38 -8.42
N LYS A 56 -5.24 -6.29 -7.08
CA LYS A 56 -4.99 -5.06 -6.33
C LYS A 56 -3.71 -5.25 -5.52
N VAL A 57 -2.60 -4.77 -6.04
CA VAL A 57 -1.32 -4.63 -5.30
C VAL A 57 -1.50 -3.63 -4.15
N PHE A 58 -2.56 -2.82 -4.20
CA PHE A 58 -2.87 -1.76 -3.26
C PHE A 58 -4.20 -2.10 -2.57
N CYS A 59 -4.11 -2.54 -1.32
CA CYS A 59 -5.26 -2.98 -0.57
C CYS A 59 -6.14 -1.79 -0.15
N GLU A 60 -7.40 -1.83 -0.56
CA GLU A 60 -8.46 -1.07 0.07
C GLU A 60 -8.78 -1.74 1.43
N THR A 61 -8.86 -0.94 2.48
CA THR A 61 -9.26 -1.40 3.80
C THR A 61 -10.51 -0.64 4.22
N GLY A 62 -11.67 -1.30 4.18
CA GLY A 62 -12.95 -0.69 4.54
C GLY A 62 -13.31 0.53 3.70
N GLY A 63 -13.07 0.50 2.39
CA GLY A 63 -13.30 1.61 1.47
C GLY A 63 -12.14 2.61 1.37
N TYR A 64 -11.17 2.55 2.26
CA TYR A 64 -10.03 3.47 2.31
C TYR A 64 -8.87 2.98 1.45
N GLU A 65 -8.44 3.78 0.48
CA GLU A 65 -7.33 3.48 -0.45
C GLU A 65 -6.06 4.30 -0.08
N PRO A 66 -5.18 3.78 0.79
CA PRO A 66 -4.02 4.53 1.28
C PRO A 66 -3.01 4.89 0.18
N PHE A 67 -2.91 4.08 -0.87
CA PHE A 67 -1.94 4.30 -1.96
C PHE A 67 -2.41 5.35 -2.97
N ALA A 68 -3.66 5.78 -2.91
CA ALA A 68 -4.16 6.94 -3.65
C ALA A 68 -4.04 8.24 -2.84
N ALA A 69 -3.43 8.20 -1.66
CA ALA A 69 -3.28 9.35 -0.81
C ALA A 69 -2.23 10.34 -1.36
N THR A 70 -2.54 11.63 -1.23
CA THR A 70 -1.62 12.72 -1.45
C THR A 70 -1.42 13.49 -0.16
N PHE A 71 -0.23 14.06 0.01
CA PHE A 71 0.18 14.70 1.25
C PHE A 71 0.61 16.14 0.98
N THR A 72 0.22 17.04 1.86
CA THR A 72 0.66 18.44 1.87
C THR A 72 1.05 18.80 3.30
N MET A 73 2.31 19.14 3.52
CA MET A 73 2.76 19.70 4.80
C MET A 73 2.29 21.13 4.91
N THR A 74 1.79 21.50 6.06
CA THR A 74 1.32 22.85 6.38
C THR A 74 2.09 23.39 7.57
N GLY A 75 2.14 24.69 7.72
CA GLY A 75 2.77 25.34 8.88
C GLY A 75 3.00 26.82 8.65
N ILE A 76 3.77 27.41 9.53
CA ILE A 76 4.15 28.83 9.47
C ILE A 76 5.66 28.89 9.28
N ASP A 77 6.14 29.66 8.30
CA ASP A 77 7.55 29.85 8.03
C ASP A 77 8.21 30.89 8.99
N GLU A 78 9.50 31.16 8.75
CA GLU A 78 10.29 32.11 9.55
C GLU A 78 9.78 33.57 9.38
N GLU A 79 9.15 33.89 8.27
CA GLU A 79 8.53 35.20 7.97
C GLU A 79 7.10 35.31 8.53
N ASN A 80 6.66 34.34 9.34
CA ASN A 80 5.33 34.25 9.94
C ASN A 80 4.20 34.15 8.88
N GLN A 81 4.50 33.53 7.72
CA GLN A 81 3.53 33.30 6.66
C GLN A 81 3.06 31.85 6.64
N PRO A 82 1.78 31.57 6.37
CA PRO A 82 1.28 30.22 6.21
C PRO A 82 1.80 29.62 4.91
N VAL A 83 2.39 28.43 4.99
CA VAL A 83 2.92 27.70 3.84
C VAL A 83 2.25 26.34 3.67
N ASN A 84 2.14 25.93 2.40
CA ASN A 84 1.63 24.63 2.01
C ASN A 84 2.63 23.98 1.07
N ILE A 85 3.19 22.85 1.47
CA ILE A 85 4.27 22.16 0.75
C ILE A 85 3.78 20.79 0.32
N PRO A 86 3.41 20.61 -0.96
CA PRO A 86 2.97 19.31 -1.46
C PRO A 86 4.13 18.33 -1.54
N PHE A 87 3.88 17.07 -1.20
CA PHE A 87 4.82 15.97 -1.39
C PHE A 87 4.71 15.46 -2.83
N THR A 88 5.43 16.09 -3.74
CA THR A 88 5.45 15.72 -5.16
C THR A 88 6.35 14.51 -5.43
N ALA A 89 6.23 13.92 -6.62
CA ALA A 89 7.08 12.82 -7.05
C ALA A 89 8.57 13.21 -7.06
N GLU A 90 8.87 14.46 -7.42
CA GLU A 90 10.23 15.01 -7.43
C GLU A 90 10.81 15.09 -6.02
N ARG A 91 10.01 15.50 -5.02
CA ARG A 91 10.44 15.50 -3.61
C ARG A 91 10.66 14.07 -3.10
N TYR A 92 9.73 13.15 -3.40
CA TYR A 92 9.91 11.74 -3.05
C TYR A 92 11.13 11.12 -3.71
N ALA A 93 11.55 11.61 -4.89
CA ALA A 93 12.77 11.13 -5.55
C ALA A 93 14.05 11.49 -4.78
N GLN A 94 14.01 12.48 -3.90
CA GLN A 94 15.13 12.90 -3.06
C GLN A 94 15.36 11.98 -1.85
N LEU A 95 14.39 11.12 -1.52
CA LEU A 95 14.56 10.16 -0.43
C LEU A 95 15.66 9.16 -0.74
N ASP A 96 16.69 9.14 0.10
CA ASP A 96 17.80 8.21 0.00
C ASP A 96 17.41 6.77 0.38
N GLY A 97 18.19 5.81 -0.15
CA GLY A 97 18.05 4.41 0.20
C GLY A 97 17.13 3.59 -0.71
N PRO A 98 16.82 2.35 -0.32
CA PRO A 98 16.07 1.43 -1.15
C PRO A 98 14.62 1.87 -1.33
N TYR A 99 14.01 1.45 -2.44
CA TYR A 99 12.63 1.79 -2.80
C TYR A 99 11.60 1.52 -1.69
N GLN A 100 11.81 0.47 -0.89
CA GLN A 100 10.94 0.12 0.23
C GLN A 100 10.82 1.24 1.28
N ARG A 101 11.87 2.06 1.46
CA ARG A 101 11.87 3.17 2.42
C ARG A 101 10.83 4.24 2.06
N ARG A 102 10.69 4.56 0.77
CA ARG A 102 9.65 5.46 0.27
C ARG A 102 8.25 4.92 0.57
N ASN A 103 8.07 3.61 0.38
CA ASN A 103 6.80 2.95 0.67
C ASN A 103 6.47 2.98 2.17
N VAL A 104 7.47 2.84 3.04
CA VAL A 104 7.26 2.91 4.51
C VAL A 104 6.76 4.29 4.91
N TYR A 105 7.38 5.36 4.45
CA TYR A 105 6.94 6.73 4.75
C TYR A 105 5.56 7.03 4.16
N GLY A 106 5.34 6.67 2.90
CA GLY A 106 4.04 6.84 2.24
C GLY A 106 2.93 6.08 2.94
N ALA A 107 3.18 4.83 3.32
CA ALA A 107 2.21 4.03 4.06
C ALA A 107 1.95 4.60 5.46
N ALA A 108 2.99 4.99 6.20
CA ALA A 108 2.85 5.58 7.53
C ALA A 108 1.95 6.81 7.52
N LEU A 109 2.18 7.74 6.59
CA LEU A 109 1.37 8.93 6.42
C LEU A 109 -0.05 8.60 5.93
N ALA A 110 -0.18 7.69 4.97
CA ALA A 110 -1.48 7.31 4.42
C ALA A 110 -2.39 6.64 5.46
N TYR A 111 -1.85 5.84 6.36
CA TYR A 111 -2.62 5.21 7.43
C TYR A 111 -2.81 6.07 8.67
N ALA A 112 -2.16 7.21 8.79
CA ALA A 112 -2.28 8.10 9.95
C ALA A 112 -3.75 8.41 10.35
N PRO A 113 -4.70 8.67 9.41
CA PRO A 113 -6.10 8.90 9.75
C PRO A 113 -6.80 7.72 10.43
N ARG A 114 -6.27 6.50 10.27
CA ARG A 114 -6.85 5.26 10.81
C ARG A 114 -6.18 4.78 12.09
N LEU A 115 -5.13 5.45 12.52
CA LEU A 115 -4.43 5.12 13.76
C LEU A 115 -5.16 5.69 14.99
N PRO A 116 -5.06 5.03 16.15
CA PRO A 116 -5.45 5.63 17.43
C PRO A 116 -4.70 6.95 17.65
N GLN A 117 -5.36 7.94 18.25
CA GLN A 117 -4.84 9.30 18.37
C GLN A 117 -3.40 9.36 18.89
N GLY A 118 -3.09 8.75 20.03
CA GLY A 118 -1.74 8.82 20.62
C GLY A 118 -0.66 8.23 19.71
N LEU A 119 -0.96 7.15 18.96
CA LEU A 119 -0.02 6.56 18.02
C LEU A 119 0.16 7.44 16.78
N ARG A 120 -0.93 8.01 16.28
CA ARG A 120 -0.90 8.94 15.13
C ARG A 120 -0.07 10.18 15.47
N ASP A 121 -0.33 10.82 16.61
CA ASP A 121 0.34 12.05 17.00
C ASP A 121 1.85 11.81 17.18
N HIS A 122 2.23 10.71 17.84
CA HIS A 122 3.63 10.29 17.95
C HIS A 122 4.29 10.00 16.59
N LEU A 123 3.57 9.33 15.66
CA LEU A 123 4.06 9.06 14.32
C LEU A 123 4.31 10.36 13.54
N LEU A 124 3.31 11.25 13.51
CA LEU A 124 3.40 12.52 12.79
C LEU A 124 4.47 13.43 13.38
N GLU A 125 4.57 13.50 14.69
CA GLU A 125 5.62 14.24 15.37
C GLU A 125 7.02 13.77 14.92
N ASN A 126 7.27 12.47 14.88
CA ASN A 126 8.56 11.93 14.47
C ASN A 126 8.84 12.08 12.95
N LEU A 127 7.81 12.20 12.12
CA LEU A 127 7.98 12.35 10.67
C LEU A 127 8.10 13.82 10.24
N LEU A 128 7.40 14.75 10.91
CA LEU A 128 7.26 16.14 10.47
C LEU A 128 8.14 17.12 11.26
N LYS A 129 8.78 16.68 12.35
CA LYS A 129 9.77 17.53 13.03
C LYS A 129 10.87 17.98 12.05
N ALA A 130 11.33 19.21 12.22
CA ALA A 130 12.34 19.83 11.37
C ALA A 130 13.65 19.04 11.28
N ASP A 131 14.03 18.36 12.36
CA ASP A 131 15.22 17.50 12.46
C ASP A 131 14.96 16.05 12.04
N SER A 132 13.73 15.69 11.65
CA SER A 132 13.40 14.35 11.21
C SER A 132 14.16 13.98 9.92
N THR A 133 14.44 12.69 9.77
CA THR A 133 15.11 12.20 8.57
C THR A 133 14.28 12.49 7.32
N LEU A 134 12.94 12.34 7.42
CA LEU A 134 12.03 12.62 6.31
C LEU A 134 12.08 14.10 5.91
N ALA A 135 11.98 15.01 6.88
CA ALA A 135 12.00 16.45 6.62
C ALA A 135 13.31 16.89 5.95
N ARG A 136 14.46 16.41 6.46
CA ARG A 136 15.77 16.72 5.90
C ARG A 136 15.93 16.22 4.46
N GLU A 137 15.55 14.99 4.18
CA GLU A 137 15.71 14.39 2.85
C GLU A 137 14.75 15.00 1.84
N LEU A 138 13.56 15.38 2.23
CA LEU A 138 12.61 16.07 1.36
C LEU A 138 12.91 17.58 1.21
N GLY A 139 13.95 18.09 1.86
CA GLY A 139 14.28 19.50 1.83
C GLY A 139 13.14 20.38 2.36
N LEU A 140 12.44 19.90 3.42
CA LEU A 140 11.37 20.68 4.02
C LEU A 140 11.93 21.80 4.90
N PRO A 141 11.39 23.02 4.84
CA PRO A 141 11.81 24.10 5.70
C PRO A 141 11.45 23.80 7.16
N GLN A 142 12.10 24.50 8.06
CA GLN A 142 11.67 24.52 9.45
C GLN A 142 10.36 25.31 9.57
N LEU A 143 9.33 24.66 10.07
CA LEU A 143 8.03 25.28 10.23
C LEU A 143 7.69 25.35 11.71
N THR A 144 7.09 26.47 12.10
CA THR A 144 6.40 26.59 13.37
C THR A 144 5.00 26.01 13.21
N GLN A 145 4.52 25.28 14.21
CA GLN A 145 3.23 24.58 14.15
C GLN A 145 3.10 23.70 12.91
N PRO A 146 4.00 22.73 12.69
CA PRO A 146 3.91 21.87 11.52
C PRO A 146 2.64 21.02 11.59
N GLY A 147 2.04 20.82 10.43
CA GLY A 147 0.87 19.98 10.27
C GLY A 147 0.92 19.24 8.95
N ILE A 148 -0.05 18.37 8.73
CA ILE A 148 -0.19 17.65 7.48
C ILE A 148 -1.64 17.57 7.06
N HIS A 149 -1.88 17.85 5.79
CA HIS A 149 -3.13 17.58 5.11
C HIS A 149 -2.96 16.32 4.28
N ILE A 150 -3.82 15.34 4.51
CA ILE A 150 -3.86 14.06 3.81
C ILE A 150 -5.17 14.00 3.04
N LYS A 151 -5.07 13.89 1.72
CA LYS A 151 -6.21 13.63 0.86
C LYS A 151 -6.11 12.17 0.40
N ALA A 152 -7.07 11.36 0.81
CA ALA A 152 -7.15 9.95 0.46
C ALA A 152 -8.47 9.65 -0.26
N ARG A 153 -8.54 8.54 -0.96
CA ARG A 153 -9.77 8.04 -1.53
C ARG A 153 -10.46 7.13 -0.53
N GLU A 154 -11.74 7.38 -0.28
CA GLU A 154 -12.58 6.57 0.59
C GLU A 154 -13.93 6.35 -0.11
N GLY A 155 -14.13 5.15 -0.67
CA GLY A 155 -15.25 4.88 -1.55
C GLY A 155 -15.16 5.66 -2.87
N GLU A 156 -16.24 6.36 -3.24
CA GLU A 156 -16.30 7.16 -4.47
C GLU A 156 -15.78 8.58 -4.28
N ASP A 157 -15.78 9.10 -3.05
CA ASP A 157 -15.41 10.47 -2.74
C ASP A 157 -14.00 10.60 -2.12
N PRO A 158 -13.30 11.72 -2.37
CA PRO A 158 -12.05 12.01 -1.69
C PRO A 158 -12.33 12.44 -0.24
N SER A 159 -11.65 11.81 0.72
CA SER A 159 -11.67 12.22 2.13
C SER A 159 -10.44 13.08 2.44
N HIS A 160 -10.66 14.11 3.24
CA HIS A 160 -9.64 15.09 3.63
C HIS A 160 -9.42 15.02 5.15
N TYR A 161 -8.18 14.81 5.54
CA TYR A 161 -7.77 14.76 6.94
C TYR A 161 -6.71 15.82 7.20
N GLN A 162 -6.86 16.58 8.25
CA GLN A 162 -5.91 17.60 8.65
C GLN A 162 -5.48 17.35 10.09
N PHE A 163 -4.18 17.32 10.32
CA PHE A 163 -3.57 17.14 11.62
C PHE A 163 -2.58 18.27 11.85
N GLN A 164 -2.66 18.89 13.03
CA GLN A 164 -1.73 19.91 13.48
C GLN A 164 -0.91 19.31 14.61
N LEU A 165 0.39 19.61 14.66
CA LEU A 165 1.26 19.27 15.76
C LEU A 165 1.36 20.47 16.72
N ASP A 166 1.28 20.20 18.00
CA ASP A 166 1.41 21.19 19.06
C ASP A 166 2.88 21.61 19.29
#